data_556ec39a067b78a8f2e15c3faa9ef8b3
#
_entry.id   556ec39a067b78a8f2e15c3faa9ef8b3
#
_cell.length_a   1.000
_cell.length_b   1.000
_cell.length_c   1.000
_cell.angle_alpha   90.00
_cell.angle_beta   90.00
_cell.angle_gamma   90.00
#
_symmetry.space_group_name_H-M   'P 1'
#
loop_
_entity.id
_entity.type
_entity.pdbx_description
1 polymer ?
#
loop_
_entity_poly.entity_id
_entity_poly.type
_entity_poly.pdbx_seq_one_letter_code
_entity_poly.pdbx_strand_id
1 'polypeptide(L)'
;FFYKALGKNKVNQKGVRTHGEPAAKLFERGKMLVHEAETRDERDEMIAYLMGVACHFCLDNRVHAYVNAEEKRTGITHAEIETELERRLLEREHMRPLHSNLTCHLKITAQTVRASSRLFDEDPIKVAKAIMSFRTMNRLFINSSEWTKRFCCFLLRFTGCYGVIHG
;
A
#
# COMPACT_ATOMS: atom_id res chain seq x y z
N PHE A 1 -0.70 -2.17 -4.23
CA PHE A 1 -1.79 -3.07 -4.65
C PHE A 1 -1.52 -4.55 -4.33
N PHE A 2 -0.34 -4.88 -3.82
CA PHE A 2 0.02 -6.24 -3.43
C PHE A 2 -0.63 -6.72 -2.12
N TYR A 3 -1.56 -5.94 -1.59
CA TYR A 3 -2.19 -6.23 -0.32
C TYR A 3 -3.37 -7.20 -0.49
N LYS A 4 -3.28 -8.33 0.20
CA LYS A 4 -4.40 -9.24 0.39
C LYS A 4 -4.50 -9.60 1.88
N ALA A 5 -5.63 -9.27 2.47
CA ALA A 5 -5.83 -9.22 3.92
C ALA A 5 -5.61 -10.54 4.69
N LEU A 6 -5.64 -11.68 4.04
CA LEU A 6 -5.58 -12.97 4.72
C LEU A 6 -4.60 -13.92 4.05
N GLY A 7 -3.56 -14.27 4.80
CA GLY A 7 -2.66 -15.38 4.51
C GLY A 7 -1.56 -15.09 3.48
N LYS A 8 -0.59 -15.99 3.44
CA LYS A 8 0.48 -16.02 2.42
C LYS A 8 -0.15 -16.36 1.07
N ASN A 9 -0.15 -15.42 0.14
CA ASN A 9 -0.64 -15.63 -1.22
C ASN A 9 0.35 -15.13 -2.26
N LYS A 10 0.17 -15.56 -3.52
CA LYS A 10 1.09 -15.23 -4.62
C LYS A 10 1.20 -13.72 -4.87
N VAL A 11 0.15 -12.94 -4.63
CA VAL A 11 0.14 -11.49 -4.84
C VAL A 11 1.04 -10.80 -3.81
N ASN A 12 0.91 -11.16 -2.52
CA ASN A 12 1.78 -10.62 -1.46
C ASN A 12 3.25 -11.01 -1.68
N GLN A 13 3.50 -12.26 -2.08
CA GLN A 13 4.86 -12.73 -2.40
C GLN A 13 5.47 -11.95 -3.57
N LYS A 14 4.65 -11.55 -4.54
CA LYS A 14 5.11 -10.72 -5.67
C LYS A 14 5.51 -9.32 -5.18
N GLY A 15 4.74 -8.73 -4.27
CA GLY A 15 5.09 -7.46 -3.62
C GLY A 15 6.44 -7.53 -2.91
N VAL A 16 6.63 -8.56 -2.06
CA VAL A 16 7.90 -8.78 -1.35
C VAL A 16 9.07 -8.93 -2.34
N ARG A 17 8.91 -9.69 -3.42
CA ARG A 17 9.94 -9.83 -4.44
C ARG A 17 10.27 -8.50 -5.11
N THR A 18 9.26 -7.72 -5.48
CA THR A 18 9.44 -6.42 -6.12
C THR A 18 10.24 -5.45 -5.23
N HIS A 19 10.04 -5.48 -3.91
CA HIS A 19 10.85 -4.70 -2.98
C HIS A 19 12.30 -5.20 -2.84
N GLY A 20 12.53 -6.49 -3.06
CA GLY A 20 13.87 -7.10 -3.03
C GLY A 20 14.66 -6.95 -4.33
N GLU A 21 14.02 -6.52 -5.42
CA GLU A 21 14.69 -6.34 -6.72
C GLU A 21 15.13 -4.88 -6.93
N PRO A 22 16.19 -4.63 -7.75
CA PRO A 22 16.56 -3.27 -8.11
C PRO A 22 15.40 -2.52 -8.78
N ALA A 23 15.04 -1.36 -8.23
CA ALA A 23 13.95 -0.53 -8.75
C ALA A 23 14.12 -0.17 -10.24
N ALA A 24 15.38 -0.08 -10.72
CA ALA A 24 15.71 0.18 -12.12
C ALA A 24 14.98 -0.76 -13.09
N LYS A 25 14.91 -2.06 -12.79
CA LYS A 25 14.22 -3.04 -13.65
C LYS A 25 12.73 -2.70 -13.84
N LEU A 26 12.08 -2.29 -12.76
CA LEU A 26 10.68 -1.91 -12.79
C LEU A 26 10.45 -0.64 -13.61
N PHE A 27 11.33 0.35 -13.44
CA PHE A 27 11.25 1.61 -14.18
C PHE A 27 11.60 1.45 -15.67
N GLU A 28 12.56 0.60 -16.02
CA GLU A 28 12.86 0.26 -17.42
C GLU A 28 11.66 -0.39 -18.10
N ARG A 29 11.02 -1.36 -17.42
CA ARG A 29 9.77 -1.96 -17.92
C ARG A 29 8.68 -0.89 -18.07
N GLY A 30 8.51 -0.04 -17.08
CA GLY A 30 7.53 1.06 -17.14
C GLY A 30 7.77 2.00 -18.31
N LYS A 31 9.04 2.36 -18.56
CA LYS A 31 9.43 3.17 -19.72
C LYS A 31 9.04 2.51 -21.06
N MET A 32 9.28 1.21 -21.19
CA MET A 32 8.85 0.46 -22.38
C MET A 32 7.33 0.54 -22.56
N LEU A 33 6.55 0.29 -21.48
CA LEU A 33 5.10 0.35 -21.53
C LEU A 33 4.54 1.74 -21.85
N VAL A 34 5.22 2.82 -21.45
CA VAL A 34 4.89 4.19 -21.84
C VAL A 34 5.09 4.40 -23.35
N HIS A 35 6.16 3.84 -23.92
CA HIS A 35 6.41 3.92 -25.36
C HIS A 35 5.46 3.05 -26.20
N GLU A 36 5.01 1.93 -25.66
CA GLU A 36 4.07 1.00 -26.30
C GLU A 36 2.61 1.44 -26.18
N ALA A 37 2.30 2.50 -25.41
CA ALA A 37 0.95 2.98 -25.23
C ALA A 37 0.35 3.46 -26.56
N GLU A 38 -0.80 2.91 -26.92
CA GLU A 38 -1.50 3.20 -28.18
C GLU A 38 -2.25 4.53 -28.12
N THR A 39 -2.68 4.94 -26.93
CA THR A 39 -3.41 6.19 -26.71
C THR A 39 -2.67 7.10 -25.74
N ARG A 40 -3.00 8.40 -25.83
CA ARG A 40 -2.50 9.40 -24.88
C ARG A 40 -2.93 9.07 -23.45
N ASP A 41 -4.18 8.67 -23.26
CA ASP A 41 -4.74 8.34 -21.94
C ASP A 41 -4.03 7.15 -21.32
N GLU A 42 -3.70 6.11 -22.08
CA GLU A 42 -2.92 4.97 -21.58
C GLU A 42 -1.50 5.37 -21.16
N ARG A 43 -0.88 6.26 -21.95
CA ARG A 43 0.45 6.80 -21.63
C ARG A 43 0.41 7.62 -20.35
N ASP A 44 -0.50 8.55 -20.25
CA ASP A 44 -0.63 9.45 -19.10
C ASP A 44 -0.94 8.67 -17.81
N GLU A 45 -1.81 7.66 -17.88
CA GLU A 45 -2.10 6.76 -16.75
C GLU A 45 -0.86 5.96 -16.32
N MET A 46 -0.09 5.41 -17.28
CA MET A 46 1.14 4.68 -16.95
C MET A 46 2.18 5.60 -16.32
N ILE A 47 2.34 6.82 -16.82
CA ILE A 47 3.26 7.81 -16.23
C ILE A 47 2.81 8.16 -14.82
N ALA A 48 1.53 8.45 -14.61
CA ALA A 48 1.01 8.77 -13.28
C ALA A 48 1.22 7.61 -12.30
N TYR A 49 1.01 6.39 -12.76
CA TYR A 49 1.25 5.20 -11.95
C TYR A 49 2.74 5.05 -11.58
N LEU A 50 3.65 5.22 -12.54
CA LEU A 50 5.10 5.16 -12.30
C LEU A 50 5.58 6.26 -11.36
N MET A 51 5.02 7.45 -11.43
CA MET A 51 5.31 8.55 -10.49
C MET A 51 4.91 8.17 -9.07
N GLY A 52 3.73 7.55 -8.88
CA GLY A 52 3.31 7.03 -7.57
C GLY A 52 4.24 5.94 -7.04
N VAL A 53 4.69 5.03 -7.90
CA VAL A 53 5.69 4.01 -7.55
C VAL A 53 7.02 4.65 -7.15
N ALA A 54 7.48 5.67 -7.88
CA ALA A 54 8.70 6.41 -7.54
C ALA A 54 8.60 7.09 -6.17
N CYS A 55 7.47 7.74 -5.87
CA CYS A 55 7.22 8.34 -4.57
C CYS A 55 7.28 7.29 -3.45
N HIS A 56 6.67 6.12 -3.66
CA HIS A 56 6.72 5.02 -2.71
C HIS A 56 8.17 4.56 -2.45
N PHE A 57 8.96 4.28 -3.48
CA PHE A 57 10.37 3.89 -3.32
C PHE A 57 11.21 4.96 -2.64
N CYS A 58 10.98 6.24 -2.94
CA CYS A 58 11.69 7.34 -2.28
C CYS A 58 11.35 7.41 -0.79
N LEU A 59 10.09 7.20 -0.42
CA LEU A 59 9.65 7.18 0.97
C LEU A 59 10.26 6.00 1.71
N ASP A 60 10.11 4.80 1.17
CA ASP A 60 10.65 3.56 1.73
C ASP A 60 12.15 3.66 2.01
N ASN A 61 12.90 4.13 1.03
CA ASN A 61 14.35 4.27 1.17
C ASN A 61 14.77 5.23 2.30
N ARG A 62 13.92 6.20 2.65
CA ARG A 62 14.17 7.13 3.75
C ARG A 62 13.71 6.62 5.11
N VAL A 63 12.62 5.87 5.13
CA VAL A 63 11.92 5.51 6.37
C VAL A 63 12.34 4.15 6.90
N HIS A 64 12.62 3.19 6.03
CA HIS A 64 12.92 1.81 6.44
C HIS A 64 14.16 1.67 7.35
N ALA A 65 15.18 2.51 7.17
CA ALA A 65 16.36 2.49 8.06
C ALA A 65 15.97 2.80 9.52
N TYR A 66 15.07 3.78 9.70
CA TYR A 66 14.53 4.14 11.00
C TYR A 66 13.60 3.05 11.54
N VAL A 67 12.65 2.58 10.74
CA VAL A 67 11.67 1.55 11.15
C VAL A 67 12.38 0.26 11.58
N ASN A 68 13.35 -0.20 10.80
CA ASN A 68 14.14 -1.40 11.12
C ASN A 68 14.97 -1.23 12.39
N ALA A 69 15.50 -0.04 12.65
CA ALA A 69 16.24 0.24 13.88
C ALA A 69 15.31 0.24 15.10
N GLU A 70 14.14 0.87 14.99
CA GLU A 70 13.14 0.89 16.06
C GLU A 70 12.54 -0.48 16.34
N GLU A 71 12.26 -1.29 15.33
CA GLU A 71 11.80 -2.66 15.49
C GLU A 71 12.81 -3.49 16.31
N LYS A 72 14.10 -3.40 15.96
CA LYS A 72 15.18 -4.09 16.71
C LYS A 72 15.32 -3.57 18.14
N ARG A 73 15.15 -2.28 18.35
CA ARG A 73 15.30 -1.63 19.65
C ARG A 73 14.15 -1.92 20.61
N THR A 74 12.93 -1.93 20.09
CA THR A 74 11.71 -1.97 20.91
C THR A 74 11.01 -3.33 20.93
N GLY A 75 11.22 -4.16 19.90
CA GLY A 75 10.46 -5.39 19.68
C GLY A 75 9.03 -5.13 19.16
N ILE A 76 8.68 -3.86 18.89
CA ILE A 76 7.42 -3.48 18.24
C ILE A 76 7.51 -3.88 16.78
N THR A 77 6.42 -4.38 16.21
CA THR A 77 6.42 -4.86 14.83
C THR A 77 6.61 -3.71 13.83
N HIS A 78 7.24 -4.00 12.70
CA HIS A 78 7.44 -3.07 11.59
C HIS A 78 6.14 -2.32 11.20
N ALA A 79 5.05 -3.06 11.04
CA ALA A 79 3.76 -2.49 10.66
C ALA A 79 3.17 -1.53 11.72
N GLU A 80 3.38 -1.81 13.00
CA GLU A 80 2.95 -0.90 14.08
C GLU A 80 3.73 0.40 14.08
N ILE A 81 5.06 0.32 13.85
CA ILE A 81 5.93 1.51 13.78
C ILE A 81 5.53 2.38 12.59
N GLU A 82 5.29 1.79 11.43
CA GLU A 82 4.83 2.52 10.23
C GLU A 82 3.46 3.17 10.48
N THR A 83 2.53 2.46 11.09
CA THR A 83 1.20 2.99 11.42
C THR A 83 1.27 4.18 12.38
N GLU A 84 2.11 4.08 13.41
CA GLU A 84 2.32 5.20 14.35
C GLU A 84 3.00 6.40 13.68
N LEU A 85 3.96 6.16 12.78
CA LEU A 85 4.60 7.21 12.00
C LEU A 85 3.59 7.92 11.10
N GLU A 86 2.74 7.17 10.38
CA GLU A 86 1.67 7.72 9.55
C GLU A 86 0.69 8.56 10.38
N ARG A 87 0.27 8.05 11.54
CA ARG A 87 -0.61 8.77 12.46
C ARG A 87 -0.01 10.12 12.87
N ARG A 88 1.25 10.14 13.27
CA ARG A 88 1.95 11.38 13.68
C ARG A 88 2.11 12.37 12.53
N LEU A 89 2.39 11.88 11.32
CA LEU A 89 2.47 12.73 10.14
C LEU A 89 1.12 13.39 9.83
N LEU A 90 0.03 12.63 9.91
CA LEU A 90 -1.33 13.16 9.71
C LEU A 90 -1.68 14.22 10.75
N GLU A 91 -1.37 13.98 12.03
CA GLU A 91 -1.61 14.94 13.12
C GLU A 91 -0.78 16.22 12.94
N ARG A 92 0.46 16.09 12.50
CA ARG A 92 1.32 17.24 12.19
C ARG A 92 0.75 18.10 11.06
N GLU A 93 0.11 17.49 10.08
CA GLU A 93 -0.59 18.17 8.98
C GLU A 93 -2.03 18.61 9.38
N HIS A 94 -2.35 18.60 10.68
CA HIS A 94 -3.66 18.94 11.22
C HIS A 94 -4.81 18.07 10.70
N MET A 95 -4.51 16.89 10.20
CA MET A 95 -5.50 15.90 9.79
C MET A 95 -5.91 15.03 10.98
N ARG A 96 -7.14 14.51 10.92
CA ARG A 96 -7.64 13.55 11.93
C ARG A 96 -7.42 12.13 11.42
N PRO A 97 -6.51 11.33 11.99
CA PRO A 97 -6.16 10.01 11.45
C PRO A 97 -7.37 9.09 11.25
N LEU A 98 -8.26 9.00 12.24
CA LEU A 98 -9.45 8.13 12.18
C LEU A 98 -10.57 8.65 11.25
N HIS A 99 -10.47 9.88 10.77
CA HIS A 99 -11.46 10.48 9.85
C HIS A 99 -10.90 10.70 8.44
N SER A 100 -9.63 10.37 8.22
CA SER A 100 -8.96 10.60 6.95
C SER A 100 -9.06 9.37 6.06
N ASN A 101 -9.76 9.50 4.92
CA ASN A 101 -9.82 8.44 3.92
C ASN A 101 -8.58 8.48 3.02
N LEU A 102 -7.50 7.84 3.46
CA LEU A 102 -6.22 7.82 2.75
C LEU A 102 -6.27 7.07 1.40
N THR A 103 -7.32 6.32 1.15
CA THR A 103 -7.50 5.55 -0.08
C THR A 103 -8.54 6.14 -1.05
N CYS A 104 -9.00 7.37 -0.82
CA CYS A 104 -10.02 8.01 -1.67
C CYS A 104 -9.55 8.21 -3.11
N HIS A 105 -8.25 8.41 -3.32
CA HIS A 105 -7.62 8.57 -4.64
C HIS A 105 -7.46 7.25 -5.40
N LEU A 106 -7.51 6.10 -4.74
CA LEU A 106 -7.38 4.78 -5.38
C LEU A 106 -8.68 4.41 -6.10
N LYS A 107 -8.77 4.78 -7.37
CA LYS A 107 -9.91 4.41 -8.23
C LYS A 107 -9.61 3.08 -8.94
N ILE A 108 -10.62 2.20 -8.99
CA ILE A 108 -10.54 0.95 -9.76
C ILE A 108 -11.15 1.24 -11.14
N THR A 109 -10.37 1.89 -11.99
CA THR A 109 -10.74 2.12 -13.39
C THR A 109 -10.12 1.05 -14.28
N ALA A 110 -10.65 0.87 -15.48
CA ALA A 110 -10.06 -0.05 -16.45
C ALA A 110 -8.60 0.33 -16.77
N GLN A 111 -8.31 1.63 -16.85
CA GLN A 111 -6.97 2.17 -17.12
C GLN A 111 -6.02 1.86 -15.97
N THR A 112 -6.38 2.16 -14.72
CA THR A 112 -5.53 1.90 -13.55
C THR A 112 -5.23 0.41 -13.38
N VAL A 113 -6.24 -0.44 -13.60
CA VAL A 113 -6.06 -1.90 -13.54
C VAL A 113 -5.15 -2.36 -14.67
N ARG A 114 -5.31 -1.85 -15.90
CA ARG A 114 -4.45 -2.19 -17.03
C ARG A 114 -3.00 -1.77 -16.81
N ALA A 115 -2.76 -0.53 -16.38
CA ALA A 115 -1.42 -0.02 -16.08
C ALA A 115 -0.72 -0.89 -15.04
N SER A 116 -1.39 -1.18 -13.92
CA SER A 116 -0.85 -2.03 -12.86
C SER A 116 -0.59 -3.45 -13.34
N SER A 117 -1.53 -4.05 -14.07
CA SER A 117 -1.42 -5.42 -14.59
C SER A 117 -0.23 -5.57 -15.54
N ARG A 118 -0.06 -4.63 -16.47
CA ARG A 118 1.05 -4.63 -17.42
C ARG A 118 2.39 -4.40 -16.72
N LEU A 119 2.46 -3.44 -15.79
CA LEU A 119 3.70 -3.12 -15.08
C LEU A 119 4.21 -4.31 -14.25
N PHE A 120 3.31 -4.98 -13.54
CA PHE A 120 3.66 -6.07 -12.65
C PHE A 120 3.49 -7.47 -13.27
N ASP A 121 3.08 -7.55 -14.52
CA ASP A 121 2.80 -8.83 -15.19
C ASP A 121 1.86 -9.70 -14.36
N GLU A 122 0.67 -9.19 -14.09
CA GLU A 122 -0.31 -9.86 -13.24
C GLU A 122 -1.71 -9.80 -13.88
N ASP A 123 -2.54 -10.76 -13.53
CA ASP A 123 -3.92 -10.84 -14.00
C ASP A 123 -4.74 -9.61 -13.57
N PRO A 124 -5.45 -8.93 -14.50
CA PRO A 124 -6.24 -7.73 -14.19
C PRO A 124 -7.28 -7.94 -13.09
N ILE A 125 -7.91 -9.12 -13.04
CA ILE A 125 -8.92 -9.44 -12.02
C ILE A 125 -8.26 -9.52 -10.63
N LYS A 126 -7.06 -10.09 -10.55
CA LYS A 126 -6.32 -10.17 -9.29
C LYS A 126 -5.88 -8.78 -8.83
N VAL A 127 -5.44 -7.92 -9.76
CA VAL A 127 -5.08 -6.53 -9.48
C VAL A 127 -6.29 -5.77 -8.94
N ALA A 128 -7.43 -5.82 -9.62
CA ALA A 128 -8.66 -5.16 -9.18
C ALA A 128 -9.10 -5.64 -7.78
N LYS A 129 -9.06 -6.96 -7.54
CA LYS A 129 -9.36 -7.56 -6.22
C LYS A 129 -8.38 -7.11 -5.14
N ALA A 130 -7.09 -6.96 -5.46
CA ALA A 130 -6.08 -6.49 -4.52
C ALA A 130 -6.32 -5.02 -4.12
N ILE A 131 -6.58 -4.14 -5.08
CA ILE A 131 -6.92 -2.73 -4.83
C ILE A 131 -8.20 -2.64 -3.97
N MET A 132 -9.23 -3.42 -4.31
CA MET A 132 -10.48 -3.45 -3.55
C MET A 132 -10.26 -3.93 -2.13
N SER A 133 -9.46 -4.99 -1.95
CA SER A 133 -9.10 -5.53 -0.63
C SER A 133 -8.37 -4.48 0.22
N PHE A 134 -7.39 -3.80 -0.35
CA PHE A 134 -6.65 -2.74 0.34
C PHE A 134 -7.59 -1.60 0.80
N ARG A 135 -8.45 -1.11 -0.09
CA ARG A 135 -9.43 -0.06 0.26
C ARG A 135 -10.41 -0.50 1.36
N THR A 136 -10.87 -1.74 1.29
CA THR A 136 -11.81 -2.30 2.29
C THR A 136 -11.13 -2.42 3.65
N MET A 137 -9.91 -2.93 3.70
CA MET A 137 -9.17 -3.08 4.95
C MET A 137 -8.77 -1.72 5.53
N ASN A 138 -8.34 -0.78 4.69
CA ASN A 138 -8.04 0.57 5.14
C ASN A 138 -9.28 1.24 5.77
N ARG A 139 -10.46 1.12 5.14
CA ARG A 139 -11.72 1.61 5.71
C ARG A 139 -12.11 0.93 7.02
N LEU A 140 -11.78 -0.34 7.18
CA LEU A 140 -12.07 -1.08 8.39
C LEU A 140 -11.16 -0.63 9.54
N PHE A 141 -9.87 -0.41 9.26
CA PHE A 141 -8.88 -0.03 10.25
C PHE A 141 -8.94 1.47 10.59
N ILE A 142 -9.12 2.32 9.60
CA ILE A 142 -9.31 3.76 9.79
C ILE A 142 -10.82 4.02 9.94
N ASN A 143 -11.32 3.85 11.15
CA ASN A 143 -12.73 4.00 11.44
C ASN A 143 -12.94 4.75 12.76
N SER A 144 -13.78 5.79 12.72
CA SER A 144 -14.14 6.59 13.90
C SER A 144 -15.17 5.91 14.82
N SER A 145 -15.76 4.79 14.41
CA SER A 145 -16.72 4.04 15.23
C SER A 145 -16.01 3.24 16.31
N GLU A 146 -16.21 3.61 17.55
CA GLU A 146 -15.67 2.89 18.72
C GLU A 146 -16.07 1.41 18.75
N TRP A 147 -17.28 1.10 18.31
CA TRP A 147 -17.77 -0.28 18.26
C TRP A 147 -17.00 -1.11 17.22
N THR A 148 -16.80 -0.57 16.01
CA THR A 148 -16.01 -1.21 14.95
C THR A 148 -14.57 -1.39 15.42
N LYS A 149 -13.98 -0.37 16.05
CA LYS A 149 -12.62 -0.42 16.59
C LYS A 149 -12.49 -1.54 17.63
N ARG A 150 -13.37 -1.61 18.60
CA ARG A 150 -13.38 -2.68 19.62
C ARG A 150 -13.52 -4.07 19.02
N PHE A 151 -14.38 -4.21 18.02
CA PHE A 151 -14.58 -5.49 17.33
C PHE A 151 -13.32 -5.90 16.54
N CYS A 152 -12.71 -4.99 15.80
CA CYS A 152 -11.45 -5.24 15.09
C CYS A 152 -10.31 -5.57 16.06
N CYS A 153 -10.17 -4.82 17.16
CA CYS A 153 -9.18 -5.09 18.19
C CYS A 153 -9.37 -6.49 18.82
N PHE A 154 -10.61 -6.88 19.08
CA PHE A 154 -10.91 -8.22 19.60
C PHE A 154 -10.46 -9.31 18.60
N LEU A 155 -10.80 -9.18 17.33
CA LEU A 155 -10.41 -10.15 16.29
C LEU A 155 -8.90 -10.23 16.09
N LEU A 156 -8.19 -9.10 16.15
CA LEU A 156 -6.76 -9.03 15.89
C LEU A 156 -5.89 -9.33 17.12
N ARG A 157 -6.50 -9.43 18.31
CA ARG A 157 -5.77 -9.72 19.55
C ARG A 157 -4.92 -10.98 19.47
N PHE A 158 -5.31 -11.94 18.64
CA PHE A 158 -4.63 -13.23 18.48
C PHE A 158 -3.71 -13.29 17.25
N THR A 159 -3.56 -12.21 16.50
CA THR A 159 -2.87 -12.23 15.19
C THR A 159 -1.51 -11.54 15.21
N GLY A 160 -1.07 -10.96 16.32
CA GLY A 160 0.14 -10.13 16.38
C GLY A 160 0.01 -8.77 15.65
N CYS A 161 -1.15 -8.47 15.08
CA CYS A 161 -1.43 -7.19 14.39
C CYS A 161 -2.26 -6.22 15.24
N TYR A 162 -2.35 -6.46 16.53
CA TYR A 162 -3.18 -5.69 17.45
C TYR A 162 -2.82 -4.21 17.50
N GLY A 163 -1.52 -3.91 17.53
CA GLY A 163 -1.02 -2.54 17.62
C GLY A 163 -1.30 -1.69 16.39
N VAL A 164 -1.53 -2.30 15.23
CA VAL A 164 -1.89 -1.58 13.99
C VAL A 164 -3.23 -0.82 14.12
N ILE A 165 -4.11 -1.25 15.01
CA ILE A 165 -5.44 -0.62 15.20
C ILE A 165 -5.53 0.14 16.52
N HIS A 166 -4.73 -0.28 17.50
CA HIS A 166 -4.83 0.25 18.85
C HIS A 166 -4.02 1.53 19.07
N GLY A 167 -3.15 1.88 18.12
CA GLY A 167 -2.27 3.04 18.19
C GLY A 167 -2.95 4.38 18.48
#